data_807936f71a8730d3bff747c8679ceefd
#
_entry.id   807936f71a8730d3bff747c8679ceefd
#
_cell.length_a   1.000
_cell.length_b   1.000
_cell.length_c   1.000
_cell.angle_alpha   90.00
_cell.angle_beta   90.00
_cell.angle_gamma   90.00
#
_symmetry.space_group_name_H-M   'P 1'
#
loop_
_entity.id
_entity.type
_entity.pdbx_description
1 polymer ?
#
loop_
_entity_poly.entity_id
_entity_poly.type
_entity_poly.pdbx_seq_one_letter_code
_entity_poly.pdbx_strand_id
1 'polypeptide(L)'
;MKKLPVLLIAALLCAFSTSSYASQPNTLFVALGDEPVKGFDSVLGWGKYGNPLIQSTLLKYNKNFELQGDLAISWQLSEDKLSWSIKIRSDILFSDLSSLTAEDVAFTFLQAKRTLSAHDLSNLKDVVVLSPTHLRFDLKQPDITFIDHFVSIGIVPKHAYSKNYAQYPIGSGPYQFVQWKKGQSVTLRVNPNYYAKKPAFNELVIVFGSESSRFALFKTGQLHLTTLPQKFVSSLPKESKLWSINSVDNRGIVWPMLSTKEENKESAISSDIAIRQAVDLAIDRSVIIQQLLNGYAHPAYSVADGLPWGPMTPSEHHYDVKRAQQTLTSAGWIDSNNDGIRERNSINAEMTLYYKAGDSVREELAITISQMLKPIGIKLDIVGADWDTIAKHMHNNPVLMGFGSHSANEIRSLFHSDYAGVDFYNSGLYQNEEVDHLIDQAIHASSWQESLPLWQESQKLIEKDLPWTWLVNLDHLYATNKCLDLGSPLTEPHAHGWPLVSNIAEWRWVCQ
;
A
#
# COMPACT_ATOMS: atom_id res chain seq x y z
N MET A 1 -59.78 28.21 68.70
CA MET A 1 -59.32 28.24 67.28
C MET A 1 -57.82 28.50 67.26
N LYS A 2 -56.99 27.46 67.09
CA LYS A 2 -55.53 27.58 67.15
C LYS A 2 -55.01 27.47 65.74
N LYS A 3 -54.24 28.44 65.25
CA LYS A 3 -53.56 28.48 63.95
C LYS A 3 -52.27 27.67 64.03
N LEU A 4 -52.09 26.71 63.21
CA LEU A 4 -50.79 25.99 62.94
C LEU A 4 -49.95 26.78 61.95
N PRO A 5 -48.64 26.89 62.13
CA PRO A 5 -47.75 27.48 61.12
C PRO A 5 -47.30 26.39 60.10
N VAL A 6 -47.33 26.76 58.83
CA VAL A 6 -46.81 25.98 57.73
C VAL A 6 -45.29 26.11 57.66
N LEU A 7 -44.56 25.04 57.92
CA LEU A 7 -43.12 24.97 57.70
C LEU A 7 -42.84 24.74 56.20
N LEU A 8 -42.22 25.71 55.57
CA LEU A 8 -41.63 25.52 54.16
C LEU A 8 -40.33 24.76 54.29
N ILE A 9 -40.28 23.50 53.81
CA ILE A 9 -39.05 22.74 53.61
C ILE A 9 -38.54 23.04 52.20
N ALA A 10 -37.49 23.88 52.10
CA ALA A 10 -36.75 24.08 50.85
C ALA A 10 -35.82 22.89 50.64
N ALA A 11 -36.21 21.97 49.75
CA ALA A 11 -35.35 20.87 49.28
C ALA A 11 -34.30 21.45 48.35
N LEU A 12 -33.04 21.51 48.78
CA LEU A 12 -31.88 21.83 48.00
C LEU A 12 -31.58 20.62 47.09
N LEU A 13 -32.02 20.64 45.84
CA LEU A 13 -31.60 19.70 44.79
C LEU A 13 -30.16 20.04 44.38
N CYS A 14 -29.18 19.41 45.04
CA CYS A 14 -27.82 19.32 44.52
C CYS A 14 -27.86 18.45 43.27
N ALA A 15 -27.92 19.09 42.10
CA ALA A 15 -27.64 18.44 40.85
C ALA A 15 -26.15 18.03 40.80
N PHE A 16 -25.86 16.83 41.24
CA PHE A 16 -24.58 16.19 40.91
C PHE A 16 -24.56 15.98 39.40
N SER A 17 -23.93 16.93 38.70
CA SER A 17 -23.48 16.68 37.32
C SER A 17 -22.44 15.59 37.39
N THR A 18 -22.85 14.34 37.23
CA THR A 18 -21.92 13.24 36.97
C THR A 18 -21.37 13.50 35.60
N SER A 19 -20.19 14.09 35.56
CA SER A 19 -19.36 14.05 34.33
C SER A 19 -19.16 12.58 34.00
N SER A 20 -19.89 12.09 33.01
CA SER A 20 -19.70 10.74 32.48
C SER A 20 -18.34 10.73 31.79
N TYR A 21 -17.29 10.41 32.53
CA TYR A 21 -15.99 10.13 31.93
C TYR A 21 -16.15 8.94 31.02
N ALA A 22 -15.82 9.12 29.75
CA ALA A 22 -15.85 8.04 28.78
C ALA A 22 -14.74 7.04 29.12
N SER A 23 -15.11 5.99 29.85
CA SER A 23 -14.18 4.90 30.18
C SER A 23 -13.60 4.28 28.89
N GLN A 24 -12.37 3.77 28.98
CA GLN A 24 -11.75 3.06 27.86
C GLN A 24 -12.69 1.95 27.36
N PRO A 25 -13.04 1.90 26.06
CA PRO A 25 -13.85 0.84 25.52
C PRO A 25 -13.08 -0.48 25.56
N ASN A 26 -13.75 -1.57 25.97
CA ASN A 26 -13.17 -2.91 25.92
C ASN A 26 -13.04 -3.40 24.47
N THR A 27 -13.99 -3.00 23.63
CA THR A 27 -14.06 -3.33 22.20
C THR A 27 -13.82 -2.08 21.37
N LEU A 28 -12.86 -2.15 20.45
CA LEU A 28 -12.58 -1.09 19.49
C LEU A 28 -13.26 -1.42 18.14
N PHE A 29 -14.17 -0.58 17.69
CA PHE A 29 -14.81 -0.69 16.37
C PHE A 29 -14.08 0.19 15.38
N VAL A 30 -13.56 -0.41 14.30
CA VAL A 30 -12.75 0.29 13.29
C VAL A 30 -13.17 -0.09 11.88
N ALA A 31 -12.98 0.80 10.92
CA ALA A 31 -13.04 0.47 9.51
C ALA A 31 -11.71 0.88 8.86
N LEU A 32 -10.98 -0.11 8.37
CA LEU A 32 -9.67 0.05 7.75
C LEU A 32 -9.77 -0.19 6.25
N GLY A 33 -9.08 -1.17 5.73
CA GLY A 33 -9.09 -1.54 4.32
C GLY A 33 -10.33 -2.32 3.88
N ASP A 34 -10.25 -2.80 2.65
CA ASP A 34 -11.28 -3.68 2.09
C ASP A 34 -11.25 -5.07 2.71
N GLU A 35 -12.38 -5.78 2.59
CA GLU A 35 -12.47 -7.18 3.02
C GLU A 35 -11.52 -8.04 2.18
N PRO A 36 -10.67 -8.89 2.82
CA PRO A 36 -9.74 -9.72 2.07
C PRO A 36 -10.47 -10.79 1.27
N VAL A 37 -10.37 -10.73 -0.06
CA VAL A 37 -11.06 -11.66 -0.99
C VAL A 37 -10.69 -13.12 -0.72
N LYS A 38 -9.40 -13.38 -0.44
CA LYS A 38 -8.86 -14.73 -0.16
C LYS A 38 -8.91 -15.09 1.33
N GLY A 39 -9.50 -14.24 2.19
CA GLY A 39 -9.56 -14.43 3.64
C GLY A 39 -8.24 -14.10 4.36
N PHE A 40 -8.10 -14.60 5.59
CA PHE A 40 -7.03 -14.20 6.52
C PHE A 40 -5.85 -15.19 6.51
N ASP A 41 -5.42 -15.60 5.33
CA ASP A 41 -4.29 -16.51 5.11
C ASP A 41 -3.08 -15.76 4.54
N SER A 42 -2.02 -15.67 5.34
CA SER A 42 -0.78 -15.01 4.94
C SER A 42 -0.06 -15.71 3.78
N VAL A 43 -0.21 -17.02 3.64
CA VAL A 43 0.28 -17.78 2.47
C VAL A 43 -0.39 -17.30 1.18
N LEU A 44 -1.64 -16.84 1.26
CA LEU A 44 -2.41 -16.30 0.13
C LEU A 44 -2.32 -14.77 0.00
N GLY A 45 -1.45 -14.11 0.80
CA GLY A 45 -1.15 -12.70 0.72
C GLY A 45 -1.79 -11.80 1.79
N TRP A 46 -2.49 -12.37 2.77
CA TRP A 46 -2.96 -11.58 3.90
C TRP A 46 -1.77 -10.98 4.67
N GLY A 47 -1.79 -9.68 4.90
CA GLY A 47 -0.76 -8.96 5.64
C GLY A 47 0.54 -8.66 4.88
N LYS A 48 0.60 -8.91 3.55
CA LYS A 48 1.85 -8.72 2.78
C LYS A 48 2.39 -7.28 2.77
N TYR A 49 1.56 -6.29 3.05
CA TYR A 49 1.95 -4.87 3.09
C TYR A 49 2.02 -4.30 4.51
N GLY A 50 1.88 -5.13 5.54
CA GLY A 50 1.92 -4.69 6.92
C GLY A 50 1.72 -5.85 7.88
N ASN A 51 1.44 -5.54 9.15
CA ASN A 51 1.24 -6.57 10.16
C ASN A 51 -0.06 -7.36 9.91
N PRO A 52 0.00 -8.68 9.75
CA PRO A 52 -1.18 -9.51 9.54
C PRO A 52 -2.11 -9.64 10.78
N LEU A 53 -1.77 -9.03 11.93
CA LEU A 53 -2.50 -9.07 13.21
C LEU A 53 -2.63 -10.47 13.85
N ILE A 54 -2.99 -11.48 13.07
CA ILE A 54 -3.25 -12.86 13.52
C ILE A 54 -1.97 -13.67 13.50
N GLN A 55 -1.17 -13.55 12.45
CA GLN A 55 0.12 -14.23 12.28
C GLN A 55 1.26 -13.26 12.61
N SER A 56 2.37 -13.78 13.14
CA SER A 56 3.63 -13.04 13.27
C SER A 56 4.54 -13.32 12.08
N THR A 57 5.40 -12.38 11.73
CA THR A 57 6.41 -12.50 10.69
C THR A 57 7.78 -12.81 11.29
N LEU A 58 8.77 -13.18 10.48
CA LEU A 58 10.14 -13.37 10.96
C LEU A 58 10.78 -12.04 11.35
N LEU A 59 10.62 -11.03 10.50
CA LEU A 59 11.16 -9.68 10.67
C LEU A 59 10.05 -8.64 10.54
N LYS A 60 10.36 -7.40 10.91
CA LYS A 60 9.51 -6.21 10.69
C LYS A 60 10.39 -4.99 10.43
N TYR A 61 9.84 -3.95 9.83
CA TYR A 61 10.49 -2.64 9.71
C TYR A 61 10.22 -1.77 10.92
N ASN A 62 11.21 -0.95 11.29
CA ASN A 62 11.01 0.19 12.18
C ASN A 62 10.68 1.45 11.36
N LYS A 63 10.48 2.59 12.04
CA LYS A 63 10.14 3.88 11.41
C LYS A 63 11.22 4.44 10.46
N ASN A 64 12.44 3.92 10.51
CA ASN A 64 13.55 4.32 9.65
C ASN A 64 13.76 3.32 8.50
N PHE A 65 12.83 2.40 8.26
CA PHE A 65 12.95 1.29 7.31
C PHE A 65 14.11 0.33 7.59
N GLU A 66 14.56 0.26 8.85
CA GLU A 66 15.56 -0.72 9.26
C GLU A 66 14.87 -2.01 9.71
N LEU A 67 15.44 -3.14 9.32
CA LEU A 67 14.93 -4.47 9.71
C LEU A 67 15.15 -4.74 11.19
N GLN A 68 14.12 -5.20 11.86
CA GLN A 68 14.12 -5.65 13.25
C GLN A 68 13.59 -7.07 13.35
N GLY A 69 14.08 -7.84 14.33
CA GLY A 69 13.54 -9.15 14.63
C GLY A 69 12.11 -9.07 15.15
N ASP A 70 11.24 -9.98 14.69
CA ASP A 70 9.95 -10.27 15.28
C ASP A 70 9.97 -11.69 15.86
N LEU A 71 9.67 -12.74 15.09
CA LEU A 71 9.95 -14.11 15.51
C LEU A 71 11.46 -14.43 15.46
N ALA A 72 12.18 -13.88 14.49
CA ALA A 72 13.63 -14.09 14.39
C ALA A 72 14.38 -13.27 15.45
N ILE A 73 15.40 -13.88 16.05
CA ILE A 73 16.36 -13.25 16.97
C ILE A 73 17.71 -12.99 16.32
N SER A 74 18.02 -13.70 15.23
CA SER A 74 19.17 -13.41 14.36
C SER A 74 18.94 -13.94 12.97
N TRP A 75 19.55 -13.28 11.99
CA TRP A 75 19.54 -13.66 10.57
C TRP A 75 20.87 -13.29 9.94
N GLN A 76 21.34 -14.14 9.03
CA GLN A 76 22.63 -13.97 8.37
C GLN A 76 22.59 -14.54 6.97
N LEU A 77 23.07 -13.76 6.00
CA LEU A 77 23.35 -14.21 4.64
C LEU A 77 24.69 -14.94 4.62
N SER A 78 24.78 -16.08 3.92
CA SER A 78 26.03 -16.82 3.71
C SER A 78 27.00 -16.04 2.82
N GLU A 79 28.29 -16.39 2.88
CA GLU A 79 29.34 -15.74 2.07
C GLU A 79 29.13 -15.92 0.57
N ASP A 80 28.60 -17.08 0.14
CA ASP A 80 28.23 -17.35 -1.26
C ASP A 80 26.89 -16.70 -1.68
N LYS A 81 26.19 -16.03 -0.74
CA LYS A 81 24.90 -15.36 -0.93
C LYS A 81 23.75 -16.28 -1.34
N LEU A 82 23.93 -17.58 -1.25
CA LEU A 82 22.94 -18.58 -1.66
C LEU A 82 22.09 -19.10 -0.50
N SER A 83 22.31 -18.61 0.72
CA SER A 83 21.45 -19.02 1.83
C SER A 83 21.32 -17.98 2.94
N TRP A 84 20.13 -17.94 3.57
CA TRP A 84 19.85 -17.19 4.78
C TRP A 84 19.72 -18.14 5.98
N SER A 85 20.55 -17.96 6.99
CA SER A 85 20.45 -18.67 8.27
C SER A 85 19.63 -17.86 9.26
N ILE A 86 18.54 -18.44 9.81
CA ILE A 86 17.60 -17.76 10.71
C ILE A 86 17.50 -18.53 12.03
N LYS A 87 17.66 -17.81 13.14
CA LYS A 87 17.29 -18.33 14.47
C LYS A 87 16.03 -17.64 14.95
N ILE A 88 15.06 -18.42 15.41
CA ILE A 88 13.79 -17.92 15.94
C ILE A 88 13.72 -18.10 17.46
N ARG A 89 12.80 -17.38 18.09
CA ARG A 89 12.45 -17.54 19.51
C ARG A 89 12.00 -18.97 19.79
N SER A 90 12.20 -19.43 21.03
CA SER A 90 11.85 -20.79 21.46
C SER A 90 10.56 -20.88 22.28
N ASP A 91 10.00 -19.73 22.69
CA ASP A 91 8.91 -19.59 23.66
C ASP A 91 7.60 -19.12 23.04
N ILE A 92 7.48 -19.21 21.71
CA ILE A 92 6.31 -18.72 20.98
C ILE A 92 5.22 -19.78 20.94
N LEU A 93 3.98 -19.35 21.26
CA LEU A 93 2.78 -20.16 21.13
C LEU A 93 1.85 -19.60 20.05
N PHE A 94 1.26 -20.49 19.30
CA PHE A 94 0.06 -20.17 18.52
C PHE A 94 -1.16 -19.94 19.43
N SER A 95 -2.22 -19.37 18.89
CA SER A 95 -3.46 -19.08 19.64
C SER A 95 -4.19 -20.35 20.14
N ASP A 96 -3.86 -21.52 19.61
CA ASP A 96 -4.34 -22.83 20.06
C ASP A 96 -3.42 -23.49 21.11
N LEU A 97 -2.42 -22.74 21.62
CA LEU A 97 -1.44 -23.16 22.63
C LEU A 97 -0.37 -24.14 22.12
N SER A 98 -0.34 -24.50 20.86
CA SER A 98 0.76 -25.27 20.27
C SER A 98 2.01 -24.42 20.12
N SER A 99 3.20 -25.02 20.23
CA SER A 99 4.47 -24.32 20.06
C SER A 99 4.77 -24.02 18.59
N LEU A 100 5.20 -22.79 18.30
CA LEU A 100 5.71 -22.40 16.99
C LEU A 100 7.19 -22.84 16.89
N THR A 101 7.54 -23.54 15.82
CA THR A 101 8.88 -24.06 15.59
C THR A 101 9.38 -23.72 14.18
N ALA A 102 10.65 -24.01 13.92
CA ALA A 102 11.24 -23.89 12.58
C ALA A 102 10.52 -24.74 11.50
N GLU A 103 9.84 -25.84 11.91
CA GLU A 103 9.00 -26.66 11.03
C GLU A 103 7.81 -25.87 10.46
N ASP A 104 7.18 -25.00 11.28
CA ASP A 104 6.06 -24.16 10.85
C ASP A 104 6.53 -23.07 9.89
N VAL A 105 7.70 -22.51 10.14
CA VAL A 105 8.32 -21.53 9.24
C VAL A 105 8.64 -22.17 7.89
N ALA A 106 9.33 -23.32 7.88
CA ALA A 106 9.65 -24.04 6.64
C ALA A 106 8.39 -24.42 5.87
N PHE A 107 7.37 -24.96 6.57
CA PHE A 107 6.08 -25.28 5.98
C PHE A 107 5.44 -24.06 5.31
N THR A 108 5.40 -22.91 6.01
CA THR A 108 4.77 -21.68 5.53
C THR A 108 5.38 -21.22 4.20
N PHE A 109 6.71 -21.11 4.14
CA PHE A 109 7.39 -20.64 2.94
C PHE A 109 7.30 -21.63 1.78
N LEU A 110 7.43 -22.93 2.05
CA LEU A 110 7.28 -23.95 1.01
C LEU A 110 5.84 -24.04 0.50
N GLN A 111 4.85 -23.80 1.36
CA GLN A 111 3.44 -23.74 0.96
C GLN A 111 3.16 -22.47 0.14
N ALA A 112 3.67 -21.30 0.54
CA ALA A 112 3.54 -20.07 -0.22
C ALA A 112 4.17 -20.19 -1.61
N LYS A 113 5.35 -20.81 -1.71
CA LYS A 113 6.00 -21.13 -3.00
C LYS A 113 5.14 -21.99 -3.92
N ARG A 114 4.42 -22.99 -3.38
CA ARG A 114 3.58 -23.91 -4.17
C ARG A 114 2.30 -23.26 -4.67
N THR A 115 1.76 -22.30 -3.94
CA THR A 115 0.47 -21.68 -4.28
C THR A 115 0.55 -20.65 -5.38
N LEU A 116 1.75 -20.26 -5.82
CA LEU A 116 2.00 -19.21 -6.82
C LEU A 116 1.15 -17.96 -6.54
N SER A 117 1.11 -17.57 -5.28
CA SER A 117 0.19 -16.55 -4.77
C SER A 117 0.82 -15.15 -4.80
N ALA A 118 0.45 -14.29 -3.87
CA ALA A 118 0.89 -12.90 -3.73
C ALA A 118 2.40 -12.71 -3.45
N HIS A 119 3.18 -13.80 -3.30
CA HIS A 119 4.61 -13.77 -3.00
C HIS A 119 5.39 -14.49 -4.09
N ASP A 120 6.31 -13.79 -4.75
CA ASP A 120 7.23 -14.43 -5.70
C ASP A 120 8.38 -15.12 -4.95
N LEU A 121 8.22 -16.40 -4.71
CA LEU A 121 9.24 -17.27 -4.12
C LEU A 121 9.92 -18.17 -5.16
N SER A 122 9.93 -17.76 -6.41
CA SER A 122 10.56 -18.52 -7.53
C SER A 122 12.03 -18.79 -7.29
N ASN A 123 12.75 -17.84 -6.65
CA ASN A 123 14.16 -17.96 -6.29
C ASN A 123 14.43 -18.85 -5.06
N LEU A 124 13.43 -19.13 -4.23
CA LEU A 124 13.57 -20.06 -3.10
C LEU A 124 13.82 -21.47 -3.65
N LYS A 125 14.97 -22.08 -3.32
CA LYS A 125 15.26 -23.48 -3.65
C LYS A 125 14.61 -24.42 -2.64
N ASP A 126 14.94 -24.25 -1.37
CA ASP A 126 14.47 -25.09 -0.27
C ASP A 126 14.52 -24.34 1.08
N VAL A 127 13.86 -24.91 2.11
CA VAL A 127 13.99 -24.47 3.50
C VAL A 127 14.36 -25.64 4.36
N VAL A 128 15.56 -25.63 4.93
CA VAL A 128 16.16 -26.73 5.70
C VAL A 128 16.03 -26.44 7.19
N VAL A 129 15.30 -27.28 7.93
CA VAL A 129 15.21 -27.21 9.39
C VAL A 129 16.44 -27.86 10.02
N LEU A 130 17.22 -27.09 10.76
CA LEU A 130 18.44 -27.53 11.42
C LEU A 130 18.20 -27.93 12.89
N SER A 131 17.24 -27.27 13.54
CA SER A 131 16.77 -27.58 14.88
C SER A 131 15.37 -26.95 15.08
N PRO A 132 14.66 -27.18 16.19
CA PRO A 132 13.36 -26.57 16.44
C PRO A 132 13.34 -25.03 16.37
N THR A 133 14.50 -24.36 16.52
CA THR A 133 14.63 -22.90 16.51
C THR A 133 15.63 -22.38 15.48
N HIS A 134 16.14 -23.23 14.60
CA HIS A 134 17.12 -22.82 13.60
C HIS A 134 16.80 -23.44 12.25
N LEU A 135 16.79 -22.62 11.20
CA LEU A 135 16.53 -23.03 9.84
C LEU A 135 17.40 -22.24 8.85
N ARG A 136 17.52 -22.79 7.63
CA ARG A 136 18.22 -22.17 6.54
C ARG A 136 17.32 -22.14 5.30
N PHE A 137 17.24 -20.97 4.67
CA PHE A 137 16.61 -20.77 3.37
C PHE A 137 17.67 -20.87 2.29
N ASP A 138 17.57 -21.84 1.40
CA ASP A 138 18.47 -22.02 0.26
C ASP A 138 17.87 -21.36 -0.97
N LEU A 139 18.65 -20.52 -1.66
CA LEU A 139 18.26 -19.79 -2.87
C LEU A 139 18.87 -20.47 -4.13
N LYS A 140 18.26 -20.25 -5.27
CA LYS A 140 18.78 -20.72 -6.58
C LYS A 140 19.90 -19.83 -7.07
N GLN A 141 19.82 -18.53 -6.80
CA GLN A 141 20.80 -17.50 -7.13
C GLN A 141 20.86 -16.45 -6.04
N PRO A 142 21.93 -15.66 -5.94
CA PRO A 142 22.01 -14.56 -4.99
C PRO A 142 20.82 -13.60 -5.13
N ASP A 143 20.26 -13.16 -4.00
CA ASP A 143 19.13 -12.23 -3.98
C ASP A 143 19.08 -11.52 -2.63
N ILE A 144 19.57 -10.30 -2.58
CA ILE A 144 19.58 -9.50 -1.36
C ILE A 144 18.16 -9.06 -0.94
N THR A 145 17.23 -8.97 -1.90
CA THR A 145 15.85 -8.56 -1.64
C THR A 145 14.97 -9.70 -1.12
N PHE A 146 15.46 -10.95 -1.15
CA PHE A 146 14.72 -12.09 -0.60
C PHE A 146 14.31 -11.91 0.86
N ILE A 147 15.08 -11.13 1.61
CA ILE A 147 14.80 -10.80 3.02
C ILE A 147 13.44 -10.10 3.24
N ASP A 148 12.89 -9.44 2.23
CA ASP A 148 11.58 -8.76 2.30
C ASP A 148 10.43 -9.75 2.49
N HIS A 149 10.60 -11.01 2.05
CA HIS A 149 9.64 -12.08 2.33
C HIS A 149 9.55 -12.43 3.81
N PHE A 150 10.61 -12.16 4.59
CA PHE A 150 10.62 -12.38 6.04
C PHE A 150 9.77 -11.35 6.79
N VAL A 151 9.49 -10.20 6.17
CA VAL A 151 8.61 -9.16 6.71
C VAL A 151 7.16 -9.37 6.27
N SER A 152 6.94 -9.88 5.05
CA SER A 152 5.63 -9.90 4.41
C SER A 152 4.84 -11.21 4.58
N ILE A 153 5.50 -12.31 5.00
CA ILE A 153 4.84 -13.62 5.14
C ILE A 153 4.67 -13.96 6.61
N GLY A 154 3.43 -13.91 7.09
CA GLY A 154 3.07 -14.36 8.43
C GLY A 154 3.10 -15.88 8.57
N ILE A 155 3.63 -16.38 9.69
CA ILE A 155 3.83 -17.82 9.91
C ILE A 155 2.52 -18.50 10.30
N VAL A 156 2.20 -19.59 9.60
CA VAL A 156 1.01 -20.41 9.83
C VAL A 156 1.38 -21.77 10.48
N PRO A 157 0.53 -22.34 11.35
CA PRO A 157 0.81 -23.61 11.99
C PRO A 157 0.65 -24.78 11.00
N LYS A 158 1.69 -25.59 10.82
CA LYS A 158 1.71 -26.75 9.92
C LYS A 158 0.60 -27.76 10.27
N HIS A 159 0.37 -28.01 11.56
CA HIS A 159 -0.59 -29.00 12.05
C HIS A 159 -2.06 -28.62 11.80
N ALA A 160 -2.37 -27.33 11.74
CA ALA A 160 -3.73 -26.80 11.58
C ALA A 160 -4.00 -26.19 10.20
N TYR A 161 -3.00 -26.16 9.31
CA TYR A 161 -3.18 -25.61 7.98
C TYR A 161 -4.03 -26.52 7.09
N SER A 162 -5.13 -26.00 6.61
CA SER A 162 -6.11 -26.72 5.80
C SER A 162 -6.74 -25.80 4.75
N LYS A 163 -7.57 -26.37 3.85
CA LYS A 163 -8.34 -25.59 2.87
C LYS A 163 -9.27 -24.53 3.48
N ASN A 164 -9.60 -24.64 4.77
CA ASN A 164 -10.46 -23.70 5.49
C ASN A 164 -9.65 -22.72 6.34
N TYR A 165 -8.30 -22.78 6.31
CA TYR A 165 -7.45 -21.95 7.16
C TYR A 165 -7.74 -20.46 6.99
N ALA A 166 -7.93 -19.98 5.76
CA ALA A 166 -8.24 -18.59 5.48
C ALA A 166 -9.52 -18.05 6.16
N GLN A 167 -10.43 -18.95 6.55
CA GLN A 167 -11.70 -18.61 7.23
C GLN A 167 -11.60 -18.74 8.75
N TYR A 168 -10.69 -19.57 9.23
CA TYR A 168 -10.48 -19.88 10.65
C TYR A 168 -8.98 -19.89 10.98
N PRO A 169 -8.30 -18.73 10.81
CA PRO A 169 -6.86 -18.67 10.96
C PRO A 169 -6.43 -18.85 12.42
N ILE A 170 -5.35 -19.58 12.61
CA ILE A 170 -4.61 -19.73 13.87
C ILE A 170 -3.26 -19.05 13.68
N GLY A 171 -2.83 -18.21 14.60
CA GLY A 171 -1.56 -17.51 14.49
C GLY A 171 -0.95 -17.17 15.83
N SER A 172 0.23 -16.57 15.80
CA SER A 172 1.01 -16.16 16.98
C SER A 172 1.02 -14.63 17.18
N GLY A 173 0.24 -13.89 16.38
CA GLY A 173 0.19 -12.44 16.39
C GLY A 173 -0.50 -11.83 17.63
N PRO A 174 -0.59 -10.48 17.69
CA PRO A 174 -1.15 -9.76 18.84
C PRO A 174 -2.64 -10.00 19.06
N TYR A 175 -3.35 -10.42 18.04
CA TYR A 175 -4.76 -10.77 18.09
C TYR A 175 -4.99 -12.20 17.61
N GLN A 176 -5.95 -12.88 18.21
CA GLN A 176 -6.49 -14.17 17.75
C GLN A 176 -7.83 -13.97 17.07
N PHE A 177 -8.11 -14.79 16.06
CA PHE A 177 -9.36 -14.78 15.32
C PHE A 177 -10.53 -15.29 16.21
N VAL A 178 -11.68 -14.60 16.11
CA VAL A 178 -12.93 -15.01 16.79
C VAL A 178 -13.99 -15.37 15.78
N GLN A 179 -14.32 -14.45 14.87
CA GLN A 179 -15.39 -14.65 13.90
C GLN A 179 -15.20 -13.75 12.67
N TRP A 180 -15.56 -14.27 11.51
CA TRP A 180 -15.70 -13.50 10.28
C TRP A 180 -17.13 -13.60 9.75
N LYS A 181 -17.80 -12.45 9.68
CA LYS A 181 -19.10 -12.28 9.03
C LYS A 181 -18.84 -11.65 7.66
N LYS A 182 -18.77 -12.48 6.61
CA LYS A 182 -18.46 -12.03 5.24
C LYS A 182 -19.34 -10.86 4.81
N GLY A 183 -18.75 -9.85 4.18
CA GLY A 183 -19.40 -8.61 3.76
C GLY A 183 -19.76 -7.66 4.90
N GLN A 184 -19.47 -8.00 6.16
CA GLN A 184 -19.85 -7.18 7.31
C GLN A 184 -18.67 -6.84 8.22
N SER A 185 -18.04 -7.84 8.84
CA SER A 185 -16.98 -7.58 9.83
C SER A 185 -16.15 -8.81 10.16
N VAL A 186 -14.94 -8.58 10.68
CA VAL A 186 -14.15 -9.58 11.40
C VAL A 186 -13.97 -9.15 12.85
N THR A 187 -14.13 -10.08 13.78
CA THR A 187 -13.90 -9.89 15.22
C THR A 187 -12.63 -10.61 15.61
N LEU A 188 -11.73 -9.89 16.24
CA LEU A 188 -10.47 -10.38 16.77
C LEU A 188 -10.41 -10.10 18.27
N ARG A 189 -9.71 -10.94 19.05
CA ARG A 189 -9.48 -10.77 20.49
C ARG A 189 -7.99 -10.77 20.78
N VAL A 190 -7.53 -9.96 21.74
CA VAL A 190 -6.12 -9.97 22.17
C VAL A 190 -5.65 -11.39 22.45
N ASN A 191 -4.53 -11.75 21.86
CA ASN A 191 -3.88 -13.03 22.13
C ASN A 191 -3.22 -12.98 23.53
N PRO A 192 -3.70 -13.76 24.50
CA PRO A 192 -3.15 -13.75 25.85
C PRO A 192 -1.70 -14.25 25.90
N ASN A 193 -1.29 -15.03 24.90
CA ASN A 193 0.05 -15.62 24.80
C ASN A 193 0.98 -14.84 23.87
N TYR A 194 0.58 -13.64 23.42
CA TYR A 194 1.45 -12.83 22.58
C TYR A 194 2.75 -12.48 23.29
N TYR A 195 3.87 -12.76 22.65
CA TYR A 195 5.23 -12.68 23.21
C TYR A 195 5.77 -11.24 23.32
N ALA A 196 5.16 -10.29 22.68
CA ALA A 196 5.57 -8.88 22.71
C ALA A 196 4.54 -8.03 23.47
N LYS A 197 4.62 -6.69 23.33
CA LYS A 197 3.68 -5.77 23.98
C LYS A 197 2.26 -6.01 23.47
N LYS A 198 1.36 -6.36 24.38
CA LYS A 198 -0.04 -6.60 24.05
C LYS A 198 -0.77 -5.28 23.74
N PRO A 199 -1.71 -5.29 22.77
CA PRO A 199 -2.62 -4.16 22.54
C PRO A 199 -3.46 -3.82 23.79
N ALA A 200 -3.84 -2.55 23.89
CA ALA A 200 -4.64 -2.07 25.03
C ALA A 200 -6.13 -2.43 24.95
N PHE A 201 -6.65 -2.75 23.77
CA PHE A 201 -8.06 -3.05 23.52
C PHE A 201 -8.26 -4.56 23.40
N ASN A 202 -9.08 -5.13 24.30
CA ASN A 202 -9.26 -6.59 24.38
C ASN A 202 -9.92 -7.19 23.13
N GLU A 203 -10.79 -6.44 22.48
CA GLU A 203 -11.48 -6.87 21.28
C GLU A 203 -11.39 -5.81 20.18
N LEU A 204 -11.14 -6.24 18.96
CA LEU A 204 -11.10 -5.43 17.76
C LEU A 204 -12.14 -5.94 16.78
N VAL A 205 -13.11 -5.11 16.43
CA VAL A 205 -14.12 -5.39 15.40
C VAL A 205 -13.81 -4.51 14.19
N ILE A 206 -13.41 -5.14 13.10
CA ILE A 206 -13.11 -4.45 11.85
C ILE A 206 -14.32 -4.57 10.93
N VAL A 207 -14.93 -3.42 10.61
CA VAL A 207 -16.15 -3.33 9.81
C VAL A 207 -15.80 -3.09 8.36
N PHE A 208 -16.41 -3.85 7.45
CA PHE A 208 -16.28 -3.69 6.01
C PHE A 208 -17.44 -2.86 5.43
N GLY A 209 -17.22 -2.25 4.28
CA GLY A 209 -18.24 -1.48 3.59
C GLY A 209 -17.65 -0.40 2.68
N SER A 210 -18.51 0.28 1.93
CA SER A 210 -18.09 1.39 1.07
C SER A 210 -17.57 2.58 1.87
N GLU A 211 -16.74 3.44 1.27
CA GLU A 211 -16.25 4.68 1.87
C GLU A 211 -17.36 5.49 2.55
N SER A 212 -18.48 5.69 1.85
CA SER A 212 -19.61 6.45 2.36
C SER A 212 -20.30 5.79 3.55
N SER A 213 -20.47 4.46 3.53
CA SER A 213 -21.09 3.73 4.65
C SER A 213 -20.19 3.74 5.89
N ARG A 214 -18.88 3.53 5.73
CA ARG A 214 -17.90 3.61 6.81
C ARG A 214 -17.88 5.01 7.44
N PHE A 215 -17.88 6.05 6.62
CA PHE A 215 -17.93 7.42 7.11
C PHE A 215 -19.25 7.76 7.84
N ALA A 216 -20.39 7.26 7.36
CA ALA A 216 -21.67 7.42 8.04
C ALA A 216 -21.69 6.76 9.42
N LEU A 217 -21.16 5.53 9.55
CA LEU A 217 -21.00 4.84 10.82
C LEU A 217 -20.07 5.59 11.79
N PHE A 218 -18.99 6.17 11.27
CA PHE A 218 -18.10 7.01 12.06
C PHE A 218 -18.80 8.27 12.59
N LYS A 219 -19.53 8.99 11.73
CA LYS A 219 -20.27 10.20 12.10
C LYS A 219 -21.33 9.96 13.20
N THR A 220 -21.90 8.76 13.24
CA THR A 220 -22.89 8.37 14.27
C THR A 220 -22.25 7.76 15.52
N GLY A 221 -20.91 7.73 15.62
CA GLY A 221 -20.17 7.22 16.77
C GLY A 221 -20.16 5.69 16.89
N GLN A 222 -20.58 4.96 15.83
CA GLN A 222 -20.54 3.50 15.80
C GLN A 222 -19.14 2.97 15.48
N LEU A 223 -18.26 3.79 14.92
CA LEU A 223 -16.83 3.50 14.72
C LEU A 223 -15.98 4.45 15.55
N HIS A 224 -14.91 3.93 16.13
CA HIS A 224 -13.89 4.70 16.82
C HIS A 224 -12.79 5.19 15.88
N LEU A 225 -12.62 4.52 14.75
CA LEU A 225 -11.65 4.84 13.71
C LEU A 225 -12.21 4.43 12.32
N THR A 226 -11.91 5.25 11.31
CA THR A 226 -12.16 4.90 9.90
C THR A 226 -11.09 5.48 8.99
N THR A 227 -10.76 4.78 7.90
CA THR A 227 -10.08 5.40 6.75
C THR A 227 -10.95 6.51 6.19
N LEU A 228 -10.34 7.58 5.72
CA LEU A 228 -11.03 8.79 5.32
C LEU A 228 -10.57 9.25 3.93
N PRO A 229 -11.39 9.15 2.89
CA PRO A 229 -11.12 9.85 1.63
C PRO A 229 -11.07 11.37 1.82
N GLN A 230 -10.20 12.06 1.08
CA GLN A 230 -9.95 13.51 1.19
C GLN A 230 -11.25 14.33 1.10
N LYS A 231 -12.19 13.92 0.26
CA LYS A 231 -13.50 14.58 0.07
C LYS A 231 -14.35 14.69 1.35
N PHE A 232 -14.11 13.85 2.35
CA PHE A 232 -14.86 13.85 3.61
C PHE A 232 -14.20 14.66 4.73
N VAL A 233 -12.98 15.14 4.55
CA VAL A 233 -12.23 15.87 5.60
C VAL A 233 -13.00 17.06 6.13
N SER A 234 -13.59 17.88 5.24
CA SER A 234 -14.37 19.06 5.62
C SER A 234 -15.68 18.74 6.39
N SER A 235 -16.11 17.48 6.32
CA SER A 235 -17.37 17.01 6.94
C SER A 235 -17.14 16.23 8.25
N LEU A 236 -15.90 16.23 8.76
CA LEU A 236 -15.57 15.55 10.01
C LEU A 236 -16.33 16.14 11.21
N PRO A 237 -16.85 15.32 12.13
CA PRO A 237 -17.41 15.78 13.38
C PRO A 237 -16.38 16.55 14.20
N LYS A 238 -16.79 17.60 14.93
CA LYS A 238 -15.90 18.41 15.78
C LYS A 238 -15.18 17.59 16.88
N GLU A 239 -15.79 16.49 17.30
CA GLU A 239 -15.27 15.58 18.32
C GLU A 239 -14.37 14.47 17.76
N SER A 240 -13.88 14.62 16.54
CA SER A 240 -12.93 13.71 15.90
C SER A 240 -11.55 14.33 15.77
N LYS A 241 -10.55 13.47 15.60
CA LYS A 241 -9.17 13.83 15.26
C LYS A 241 -8.86 13.28 13.87
N LEU A 242 -8.30 14.13 13.03
CA LEU A 242 -7.74 13.72 11.74
C LEU A 242 -6.26 13.32 11.92
N TRP A 243 -5.91 12.19 11.37
CA TRP A 243 -4.54 11.73 11.21
C TRP A 243 -4.19 11.71 9.73
N SER A 244 -3.11 12.38 9.35
CA SER A 244 -2.49 12.31 8.04
C SER A 244 -1.18 11.55 8.20
N ILE A 245 -1.10 10.37 7.61
CA ILE A 245 0.06 9.48 7.70
C ILE A 245 0.75 9.47 6.36
N ASN A 246 2.03 9.81 6.35
CA ASN A 246 2.84 9.72 5.14
C ASN A 246 2.81 8.30 4.59
N SER A 247 2.75 8.18 3.27
CA SER A 247 2.84 6.90 2.60
C SER A 247 3.71 6.96 1.36
N VAL A 248 4.11 5.80 0.88
CA VAL A 248 4.72 5.61 -0.45
C VAL A 248 3.68 5.17 -1.48
N ASP A 249 2.38 5.30 -1.15
CA ASP A 249 1.25 4.96 -2.02
C ASP A 249 1.15 5.97 -3.17
N ASN A 250 1.79 5.64 -4.28
CA ASN A 250 1.88 6.52 -5.43
C ASN A 250 0.68 6.42 -6.38
N ARG A 251 0.52 7.46 -7.19
CA ARG A 251 -0.37 7.47 -8.37
C ARG A 251 0.41 7.97 -9.56
N GLY A 252 0.22 7.31 -10.70
CA GLY A 252 0.85 7.70 -11.95
C GLY A 252 0.13 7.10 -13.15
N ILE A 253 0.48 7.59 -14.34
CA ILE A 253 0.02 7.06 -15.61
C ILE A 253 1.08 6.11 -16.15
N VAL A 254 0.74 4.84 -16.32
CA VAL A 254 1.56 3.86 -17.04
C VAL A 254 1.36 4.06 -18.54
N TRP A 255 2.43 4.16 -19.28
CA TRP A 255 2.41 4.33 -20.73
C TRP A 255 2.71 3.01 -21.42
N PRO A 256 1.83 2.51 -22.34
CA PRO A 256 2.20 1.42 -23.24
C PRO A 256 3.37 1.80 -24.14
N MET A 257 4.40 0.96 -24.17
CA MET A 257 5.65 1.21 -24.88
C MET A 257 5.92 0.15 -25.96
N LEU A 258 4.87 -0.33 -26.62
CA LEU A 258 4.95 -1.33 -27.66
C LEU A 258 5.83 -0.87 -28.82
N SER A 259 6.79 -1.69 -29.21
CA SER A 259 7.50 -1.53 -30.45
C SER A 259 6.63 -1.97 -31.65
N THR A 260 6.68 -1.23 -32.67
CA THR A 260 6.13 -1.14 -34.03
C THR A 260 5.54 -2.37 -34.75
N LYS A 261 5.36 -3.55 -34.16
CA LYS A 261 4.93 -4.76 -34.89
C LYS A 261 3.47 -5.16 -34.77
N GLU A 262 2.76 -4.61 -33.79
CA GLU A 262 1.30 -4.82 -33.59
C GLU A 262 0.63 -3.49 -33.23
N GLU A 263 0.61 -2.55 -34.18
CA GLU A 263 0.18 -1.17 -33.95
C GLU A 263 -1.33 -1.06 -33.79
N ASN A 264 -1.76 -0.88 -32.55
CA ASN A 264 -2.94 -0.10 -32.26
C ASN A 264 -2.57 1.40 -32.35
N LYS A 265 -3.46 2.25 -32.90
CA LYS A 265 -3.22 3.71 -33.05
C LYS A 265 -2.87 4.38 -31.72
N GLU A 266 -3.48 3.97 -30.61
CA GLU A 266 -3.27 4.56 -29.28
C GLU A 266 -1.90 4.22 -28.71
N SER A 267 -1.40 3.00 -28.92
CA SER A 267 -0.04 2.62 -28.47
C SER A 267 1.07 3.32 -29.30
N ALA A 268 0.81 3.65 -30.56
CA ALA A 268 1.73 4.45 -31.37
C ALA A 268 1.86 5.89 -30.84
N ILE A 269 0.80 6.45 -30.23
CA ILE A 269 0.83 7.77 -29.59
C ILE A 269 1.57 7.69 -28.23
N SER A 270 1.20 6.75 -27.36
CA SER A 270 1.75 6.61 -26.03
C SER A 270 3.22 6.19 -26.01
N SER A 271 3.70 5.46 -27.05
CA SER A 271 5.11 5.09 -27.21
C SER A 271 6.00 6.24 -27.66
N ASP A 272 5.42 7.36 -28.15
CA ASP A 272 6.21 8.54 -28.53
C ASP A 272 6.71 9.29 -27.30
N ILE A 273 8.01 9.39 -27.13
CA ILE A 273 8.63 10.07 -26.01
C ILE A 273 8.24 11.56 -25.93
N ALA A 274 8.00 12.23 -27.06
CA ALA A 274 7.60 13.64 -27.07
C ALA A 274 6.20 13.82 -26.48
N ILE A 275 5.28 12.88 -26.68
CA ILE A 275 3.97 12.86 -26.04
C ILE A 275 4.12 12.72 -24.55
N ARG A 276 4.90 11.73 -24.06
CA ARG A 276 5.09 11.49 -22.62
C ARG A 276 5.78 12.68 -21.93
N GLN A 277 6.81 13.26 -22.55
CA GLN A 277 7.47 14.47 -22.05
C GLN A 277 6.53 15.66 -21.99
N ALA A 278 5.71 15.88 -23.01
CA ALA A 278 4.77 16.98 -23.04
C ALA A 278 3.65 16.79 -21.99
N VAL A 279 3.16 15.58 -21.79
CA VAL A 279 2.20 15.27 -20.72
C VAL A 279 2.81 15.55 -19.36
N ASP A 280 4.04 15.11 -19.10
CA ASP A 280 4.71 15.31 -17.81
C ASP A 280 4.91 16.79 -17.50
N LEU A 281 5.30 17.61 -18.50
CA LEU A 281 5.44 19.05 -18.40
C LEU A 281 4.10 19.80 -18.24
N ALA A 282 2.99 19.27 -18.76
CA ALA A 282 1.69 19.93 -18.71
C ALA A 282 0.90 19.66 -17.42
N ILE A 283 1.34 18.72 -16.60
CA ILE A 283 0.67 18.37 -15.35
C ILE A 283 1.19 19.23 -14.19
N ASP A 284 0.32 20.10 -13.68
CA ASP A 284 0.59 20.89 -12.47
C ASP A 284 0.27 20.06 -11.21
N ARG A 285 1.32 19.41 -10.68
CA ARG A 285 1.21 18.58 -9.45
C ARG A 285 0.82 19.39 -8.23
N SER A 286 1.17 20.70 -8.20
CA SER A 286 0.79 21.56 -7.08
C SER A 286 -0.73 21.86 -7.07
N VAL A 287 -1.34 22.04 -8.23
CA VAL A 287 -2.79 22.18 -8.35
C VAL A 287 -3.48 20.89 -7.92
N ILE A 288 -3.01 19.73 -8.36
CA ILE A 288 -3.51 18.42 -7.92
C ILE A 288 -3.46 18.31 -6.39
N ILE A 289 -2.31 18.58 -5.79
CA ILE A 289 -2.12 18.44 -4.34
C ILE A 289 -3.01 19.43 -3.58
N GLN A 290 -2.99 20.71 -3.94
CA GLN A 290 -3.64 21.74 -3.14
C GLN A 290 -5.15 21.83 -3.37
N GLN A 291 -5.62 21.67 -4.60
CA GLN A 291 -7.02 21.89 -4.95
C GLN A 291 -7.83 20.59 -4.99
N LEU A 292 -7.23 19.49 -5.47
CA LEU A 292 -7.92 18.22 -5.56
C LEU A 292 -7.78 17.40 -4.26
N LEU A 293 -6.54 17.33 -3.72
CA LEU A 293 -6.21 16.47 -2.58
C LEU A 293 -6.14 17.24 -1.24
N ASN A 294 -6.53 18.54 -1.24
CA ASN A 294 -6.57 19.38 -0.02
C ASN A 294 -5.25 19.44 0.76
N GLY A 295 -4.12 19.30 0.09
CA GLY A 295 -2.79 19.27 0.70
C GLY A 295 -2.37 17.92 1.29
N TYR A 296 -3.19 16.87 1.14
CA TYR A 296 -2.91 15.54 1.69
C TYR A 296 -2.25 14.61 0.67
N ALA A 297 -1.18 15.09 0.10
CA ALA A 297 -0.31 14.34 -0.81
C ALA A 297 1.02 15.08 -1.00
N HIS A 298 2.00 14.37 -1.53
CA HIS A 298 3.30 14.90 -1.94
C HIS A 298 3.51 14.63 -3.44
N PRO A 299 4.28 15.47 -4.16
CA PRO A 299 4.59 15.18 -5.55
C PRO A 299 5.36 13.87 -5.65
N ALA A 300 5.04 13.06 -6.66
CA ALA A 300 5.77 11.84 -6.98
C ALA A 300 6.59 12.02 -8.26
N TYR A 301 7.79 11.46 -8.26
CA TYR A 301 8.74 11.49 -9.38
C TYR A 301 9.35 10.12 -9.68
N SER A 302 9.20 9.16 -8.75
CA SER A 302 9.63 7.77 -8.91
C SER A 302 8.73 6.82 -8.13
N VAL A 303 8.91 5.52 -8.33
CA VAL A 303 8.23 4.49 -7.53
C VAL A 303 8.72 4.45 -6.08
N ALA A 304 9.92 4.97 -5.82
CA ALA A 304 10.61 4.84 -4.52
C ALA A 304 10.90 6.18 -3.84
N ASP A 305 10.10 7.22 -4.12
CA ASP A 305 10.26 8.52 -3.47
C ASP A 305 10.20 8.39 -1.94
N GLY A 306 11.17 9.03 -1.26
CA GLY A 306 11.26 9.02 0.21
C GLY A 306 11.77 7.71 0.80
N LEU A 307 12.13 6.72 -0.01
CA LEU A 307 12.72 5.45 0.43
C LEU A 307 14.25 5.46 0.28
N PRO A 308 15.01 4.67 1.07
CA PRO A 308 16.47 4.66 1.00
C PRO A 308 17.06 4.30 -0.37
N TRP A 309 16.34 3.52 -1.17
CA TRP A 309 16.71 3.12 -2.54
C TRP A 309 16.13 4.03 -3.62
N GLY A 310 15.38 5.06 -3.23
CA GLY A 310 14.84 6.08 -4.12
C GLY A 310 15.91 7.03 -4.67
N PRO A 311 15.54 7.90 -5.63
CA PRO A 311 16.45 8.88 -6.19
C PRO A 311 17.01 9.80 -5.10
N MET A 312 18.33 10.01 -5.09
CA MET A 312 19.01 10.91 -4.14
C MET A 312 18.58 12.38 -4.30
N THR A 313 18.32 12.78 -5.51
CA THR A 313 17.80 14.10 -5.89
C THR A 313 16.53 13.87 -6.68
N PRO A 314 15.37 14.26 -6.14
CA PRO A 314 14.14 14.24 -6.93
C PRO A 314 14.35 15.08 -8.20
N SER A 315 13.88 14.56 -9.31
CA SER A 315 13.86 15.35 -10.54
C SER A 315 13.04 16.60 -10.37
N GLU A 316 13.59 17.72 -10.79
CA GLU A 316 12.84 18.96 -10.85
C GLU A 316 11.93 18.93 -12.10
N HIS A 317 10.79 18.25 -12.00
CA HIS A 317 9.76 18.32 -13.03
C HIS A 317 9.01 19.64 -12.89
N HIS A 318 9.41 20.63 -13.68
CA HIS A 318 8.74 21.91 -13.70
C HIS A 318 7.52 21.87 -14.61
N TYR A 319 6.36 22.25 -14.06
CA TYR A 319 5.17 22.53 -14.87
C TYR A 319 5.46 23.66 -15.86
N ASP A 320 5.40 23.36 -17.16
CA ASP A 320 5.65 24.32 -18.24
C ASP A 320 4.87 23.94 -19.51
N VAL A 321 3.67 24.51 -19.63
CA VAL A 321 2.79 24.32 -20.80
C VAL A 321 3.43 24.78 -22.10
N LYS A 322 4.20 25.89 -22.06
CA LYS A 322 4.86 26.41 -23.27
C LYS A 322 5.91 25.47 -23.78
N ARG A 323 6.73 24.93 -22.87
CA ARG A 323 7.74 23.92 -23.19
C ARG A 323 7.09 22.63 -23.70
N ALA A 324 5.96 22.19 -23.09
CA ALA A 324 5.18 21.05 -23.56
C ALA A 324 4.73 21.24 -25.01
N GLN A 325 4.16 22.41 -25.34
CA GLN A 325 3.74 22.76 -26.70
C GLN A 325 4.92 22.79 -27.69
N GLN A 326 6.07 23.32 -27.27
CA GLN A 326 7.30 23.34 -28.08
C GLN A 326 7.84 21.93 -28.35
N THR A 327 7.85 21.07 -27.33
CA THR A 327 8.25 19.66 -27.46
C THR A 327 7.41 18.94 -28.51
N LEU A 328 6.08 19.08 -28.44
CA LEU A 328 5.18 18.50 -29.43
C LEU A 328 5.40 19.04 -30.83
N THR A 329 5.51 20.37 -30.96
CA THR A 329 5.73 21.03 -32.26
C THR A 329 7.05 20.56 -32.89
N SER A 330 8.15 20.48 -32.11
CA SER A 330 9.45 20.04 -32.58
C SER A 330 9.46 18.56 -33.02
N ALA A 331 8.59 17.75 -32.42
CA ALA A 331 8.39 16.35 -32.80
C ALA A 331 7.40 16.16 -33.98
N GLY A 332 6.89 17.25 -34.55
CA GLY A 332 5.96 17.21 -35.67
C GLY A 332 4.49 16.98 -35.33
N TRP A 333 4.12 17.07 -34.04
CA TRP A 333 2.74 17.09 -33.61
C TRP A 333 2.18 18.52 -33.73
N ILE A 334 1.27 18.75 -34.67
CA ILE A 334 0.75 20.08 -35.05
C ILE A 334 -0.75 19.98 -35.22
N ASP A 335 -1.48 20.96 -34.70
CA ASP A 335 -2.92 21.15 -34.97
C ASP A 335 -3.04 21.88 -36.32
N SER A 336 -3.16 21.13 -37.41
CA SER A 336 -3.19 21.68 -38.77
C SER A 336 -4.60 22.01 -39.26
N ASN A 337 -5.61 21.42 -38.62
CA ASN A 337 -7.03 21.63 -38.96
C ASN A 337 -7.75 22.61 -38.02
N ASN A 338 -7.05 23.09 -36.96
CA ASN A 338 -7.55 24.00 -35.92
C ASN A 338 -8.78 23.47 -35.13
N ASP A 339 -8.82 22.14 -34.89
CA ASP A 339 -9.85 21.53 -34.04
C ASP A 339 -9.46 21.46 -32.56
N GLY A 340 -8.25 21.90 -32.23
CA GLY A 340 -7.68 21.90 -30.87
C GLY A 340 -6.97 20.61 -30.50
N ILE A 341 -6.86 19.62 -31.39
CA ILE A 341 -6.15 18.37 -31.21
C ILE A 341 -4.96 18.34 -32.17
N ARG A 342 -3.78 18.03 -31.69
CA ARG A 342 -2.59 17.89 -32.53
C ARG A 342 -2.60 16.56 -33.28
N GLU A 343 -2.10 16.57 -34.49
CA GLU A 343 -1.91 15.36 -35.29
C GLU A 343 -0.49 15.24 -35.84
N ARG A 344 -0.08 14.02 -36.12
CA ARG A 344 1.14 13.69 -36.84
C ARG A 344 0.89 12.46 -37.74
N ASN A 345 1.25 12.57 -39.03
CA ASN A 345 1.01 11.50 -40.01
C ASN A 345 -0.46 11.04 -40.06
N SER A 346 -1.42 11.98 -39.99
CA SER A 346 -2.86 11.71 -39.93
C SER A 346 -3.34 10.91 -38.72
N ILE A 347 -2.56 10.87 -37.65
CA ILE A 347 -2.93 10.29 -36.34
C ILE A 347 -3.12 11.44 -35.37
N ASN A 348 -4.31 11.56 -34.79
CA ASN A 348 -4.61 12.54 -33.75
C ASN A 348 -3.96 12.16 -32.42
N ALA A 349 -3.48 13.15 -31.65
CA ALA A 349 -3.01 12.97 -30.28
C ALA A 349 -4.21 12.70 -29.33
N GLU A 350 -4.87 11.58 -29.54
CA GLU A 350 -6.09 11.17 -28.83
C GLU A 350 -5.93 9.76 -28.27
N MET A 351 -6.12 9.60 -26.95
CA MET A 351 -5.92 8.34 -26.22
C MET A 351 -7.03 8.13 -25.19
N THR A 352 -7.23 6.87 -24.81
CA THR A 352 -8.17 6.49 -23.74
C THR A 352 -7.37 6.14 -22.47
N LEU A 353 -7.56 6.91 -21.39
CA LEU A 353 -7.00 6.62 -20.07
C LEU A 353 -7.99 5.77 -19.25
N TYR A 354 -7.58 4.58 -18.87
CA TYR A 354 -8.34 3.71 -17.97
C TYR A 354 -8.00 3.98 -16.51
N TYR A 355 -9.00 3.90 -15.64
CA TYR A 355 -8.83 3.96 -14.20
C TYR A 355 -9.77 2.98 -13.48
N LYS A 356 -9.45 2.57 -12.23
CA LYS A 356 -10.30 1.68 -11.45
C LYS A 356 -11.59 2.37 -11.02
N ALA A 357 -12.72 1.91 -11.54
CA ALA A 357 -14.04 2.40 -11.18
C ALA A 357 -14.34 2.19 -9.68
N GLY A 358 -14.97 3.18 -9.05
CA GLY A 358 -15.29 3.18 -7.63
C GLY A 358 -14.16 3.70 -6.73
N ASP A 359 -13.01 4.06 -7.29
CA ASP A 359 -11.94 4.79 -6.63
C ASP A 359 -12.07 6.28 -6.97
N SER A 360 -12.59 7.07 -6.02
CA SER A 360 -12.88 8.49 -6.25
C SER A 360 -11.61 9.32 -6.51
N VAL A 361 -10.48 8.96 -5.90
CA VAL A 361 -9.21 9.67 -6.11
C VAL A 361 -8.71 9.47 -7.54
N ARG A 362 -8.76 8.22 -8.04
CA ARG A 362 -8.36 7.93 -9.43
C ARG A 362 -9.29 8.61 -10.44
N GLU A 363 -10.60 8.63 -10.19
CA GLU A 363 -11.57 9.32 -11.04
C GLU A 363 -11.28 10.82 -11.12
N GLU A 364 -11.13 11.48 -9.99
CA GLU A 364 -10.86 12.92 -9.92
C GLU A 364 -9.50 13.28 -10.55
N LEU A 365 -8.46 12.46 -10.34
CA LEU A 365 -7.17 12.61 -11.02
C LEU A 365 -7.30 12.49 -12.53
N ALA A 366 -8.00 11.47 -13.04
CA ALA A 366 -8.20 11.26 -14.49
C ALA A 366 -8.92 12.44 -15.14
N ILE A 367 -9.99 12.96 -14.50
CA ILE A 367 -10.72 14.14 -14.96
C ILE A 367 -9.81 15.36 -15.01
N THR A 368 -9.07 15.61 -13.92
CA THR A 368 -8.19 16.78 -13.81
C THR A 368 -7.07 16.75 -14.86
N ILE A 369 -6.42 15.60 -15.04
CA ILE A 369 -5.37 15.43 -16.03
C ILE A 369 -5.91 15.64 -17.45
N SER A 370 -7.07 15.06 -17.77
CA SER A 370 -7.72 15.27 -19.09
C SER A 370 -7.92 16.75 -19.40
N GLN A 371 -8.28 17.57 -18.40
CA GLN A 371 -8.41 19.02 -18.59
C GLN A 371 -7.04 19.73 -18.75
N MET A 372 -6.02 19.29 -18.00
CA MET A 372 -4.68 19.89 -18.06
C MET A 372 -3.98 19.64 -19.41
N LEU A 373 -4.35 18.58 -20.14
CA LEU A 373 -3.74 18.25 -21.43
C LEU A 373 -4.37 18.99 -22.61
N LYS A 374 -5.59 19.51 -22.50
CA LYS A 374 -6.25 20.25 -23.58
C LYS A 374 -5.44 21.44 -24.10
N PRO A 375 -4.83 22.29 -23.24
CA PRO A 375 -4.06 23.44 -23.72
C PRO A 375 -2.83 23.07 -24.57
N ILE A 376 -2.36 21.84 -24.50
CA ILE A 376 -1.23 21.35 -25.30
C ILE A 376 -1.68 20.57 -26.54
N GLY A 377 -3.00 20.45 -26.79
CA GLY A 377 -3.56 19.79 -27.95
C GLY A 377 -3.57 18.26 -27.86
N ILE A 378 -3.58 17.70 -26.66
CA ILE A 378 -3.75 16.26 -26.42
C ILE A 378 -5.16 16.02 -25.86
N LYS A 379 -5.93 15.14 -26.51
CA LYS A 379 -7.23 14.67 -26.01
C LYS A 379 -7.04 13.36 -25.25
N LEU A 380 -7.56 13.34 -24.02
CA LEU A 380 -7.56 12.15 -23.18
C LEU A 380 -8.99 11.82 -22.79
N ASP A 381 -9.56 10.80 -23.42
CA ASP A 381 -10.85 10.23 -23.01
C ASP A 381 -10.64 9.35 -21.78
N ILE A 382 -11.56 9.40 -20.82
CA ILE A 382 -11.41 8.70 -19.55
C ILE A 382 -12.46 7.61 -19.38
N VAL A 383 -12.04 6.40 -18.95
CA VAL A 383 -12.90 5.24 -18.78
C VAL A 383 -12.66 4.58 -17.41
N GLY A 384 -13.67 4.64 -16.56
CA GLY A 384 -13.69 3.88 -15.30
C GLY A 384 -14.09 2.42 -15.55
N ALA A 385 -13.27 1.46 -15.15
CA ALA A 385 -13.48 0.04 -15.37
C ALA A 385 -13.06 -0.82 -14.18
N ASP A 386 -13.49 -2.08 -14.14
CA ASP A 386 -12.96 -3.07 -13.21
C ASP A 386 -11.56 -3.56 -13.65
N TRP A 387 -10.84 -4.23 -12.74
CA TRP A 387 -9.50 -4.71 -13.04
C TRP A 387 -9.44 -5.73 -14.18
N ASP A 388 -10.47 -6.58 -14.34
CA ASP A 388 -10.52 -7.57 -15.42
C ASP A 388 -10.67 -6.91 -16.80
N THR A 389 -11.38 -5.80 -16.87
CA THR A 389 -11.50 -4.98 -18.06
C THR A 389 -10.20 -4.21 -18.31
N ILE A 390 -9.61 -3.58 -17.28
CA ILE A 390 -8.34 -2.87 -17.39
C ILE A 390 -7.25 -3.80 -17.91
N ALA A 391 -7.17 -5.03 -17.41
CA ALA A 391 -6.18 -6.02 -17.82
C ALA A 391 -6.21 -6.32 -19.34
N LYS A 392 -7.36 -6.17 -19.99
CA LYS A 392 -7.51 -6.37 -21.44
C LYS A 392 -6.98 -5.19 -22.28
N HIS A 393 -6.87 -4.02 -21.66
CA HIS A 393 -6.52 -2.77 -22.35
C HIS A 393 -5.16 -2.21 -21.96
N MET A 394 -4.59 -2.60 -20.81
CA MET A 394 -3.42 -1.98 -20.20
C MET A 394 -2.12 -2.04 -21.02
N HIS A 395 -2.04 -2.94 -22.01
CA HIS A 395 -0.89 -3.03 -22.90
C HIS A 395 -1.00 -2.13 -24.14
N ASN A 396 -2.17 -1.56 -24.39
CA ASN A 396 -2.45 -0.72 -25.55
C ASN A 396 -2.89 0.71 -25.18
N ASN A 397 -3.39 0.91 -23.96
CA ASN A 397 -3.94 2.17 -23.47
C ASN A 397 -3.24 2.61 -22.18
N PRO A 398 -3.02 3.91 -21.98
CA PRO A 398 -2.55 4.41 -20.70
C PRO A 398 -3.52 4.05 -19.56
N VAL A 399 -2.95 3.73 -18.39
CA VAL A 399 -3.72 3.36 -17.20
C VAL A 399 -3.26 4.17 -16.00
N LEU A 400 -4.22 4.73 -15.26
CA LEU A 400 -3.95 5.39 -13.98
C LEU A 400 -3.77 4.31 -12.88
N MET A 401 -2.53 3.99 -12.61
CA MET A 401 -2.11 2.98 -11.64
C MET A 401 -1.63 3.59 -10.32
N GLY A 402 -1.36 2.73 -9.36
CA GLY A 402 -0.69 3.07 -8.10
C GLY A 402 -0.10 1.82 -7.46
N PHE A 403 1.07 1.99 -6.94
CA PHE A 403 1.84 1.00 -6.20
C PHE A 403 2.42 1.66 -4.95
N GLY A 404 3.41 1.08 -4.34
CA GLY A 404 4.11 1.62 -3.18
C GLY A 404 4.43 0.52 -2.19
N SER A 405 5.62 -0.05 -2.30
CA SER A 405 6.12 -1.10 -1.42
C SER A 405 7.29 -0.61 -0.59
N HIS A 406 7.48 -1.19 0.59
CA HIS A 406 8.70 -1.03 1.36
C HIS A 406 9.80 -2.02 0.91
N SER A 407 9.75 -2.48 -0.35
CA SER A 407 10.73 -3.36 -0.97
C SER A 407 11.30 -2.75 -2.24
N ALA A 408 12.63 -2.75 -2.38
CA ALA A 408 13.30 -2.33 -3.61
C ALA A 408 12.95 -3.23 -4.80
N ASN A 409 12.51 -4.47 -4.55
CA ASN A 409 12.07 -5.39 -5.59
C ASN A 409 10.85 -4.89 -6.37
N GLU A 410 10.14 -3.87 -5.89
CA GLU A 410 9.07 -3.21 -6.66
C GLU A 410 9.62 -2.53 -7.92
N ILE A 411 10.84 -1.97 -7.87
CA ILE A 411 11.53 -1.42 -9.06
C ILE A 411 11.70 -2.51 -10.11
N ARG A 412 12.15 -3.72 -9.70
CA ARG A 412 12.24 -4.86 -10.59
C ARG A 412 10.90 -5.23 -11.21
N SER A 413 9.88 -5.40 -10.38
CA SER A 413 8.55 -5.81 -10.83
C SER A 413 7.93 -4.84 -11.83
N LEU A 414 8.20 -3.54 -11.70
CA LEU A 414 7.62 -2.52 -12.56
C LEU A 414 8.43 -2.20 -13.82
N PHE A 415 9.75 -2.49 -13.84
CA PHE A 415 10.62 -1.97 -14.90
C PHE A 415 11.56 -3.01 -15.52
N HIS A 416 11.80 -4.16 -14.90
CA HIS A 416 12.62 -5.19 -15.52
C HIS A 416 11.86 -5.88 -16.67
N SER A 417 12.54 -6.15 -17.78
CA SER A 417 11.97 -6.73 -19.01
C SER A 417 11.31 -8.09 -18.78
N ASP A 418 11.80 -8.92 -17.83
CA ASP A 418 11.20 -10.21 -17.48
C ASP A 418 9.76 -10.10 -16.92
N TYR A 419 9.39 -8.92 -16.44
CA TYR A 419 8.05 -8.64 -15.91
C TYR A 419 7.14 -7.95 -16.94
N ALA A 420 7.60 -7.73 -18.16
CA ALA A 420 6.80 -7.12 -19.22
C ALA A 420 5.55 -7.96 -19.51
N GLY A 421 4.38 -7.41 -19.19
CA GLY A 421 3.09 -8.08 -19.36
C GLY A 421 2.77 -9.17 -18.31
N VAL A 422 3.55 -9.25 -17.23
CA VAL A 422 3.27 -10.20 -16.14
C VAL A 422 2.30 -9.53 -15.15
N ASP A 423 1.06 -10.02 -15.11
CA ASP A 423 0.00 -9.48 -14.27
C ASP A 423 -0.15 -7.95 -14.50
N PHE A 424 -0.28 -7.15 -13.45
CA PHE A 424 -0.36 -5.69 -13.52
C PHE A 424 0.97 -4.96 -13.36
N TYR A 425 2.08 -5.68 -13.21
CA TYR A 425 3.38 -5.06 -12.94
C TYR A 425 3.87 -4.23 -14.13
N ASN A 426 4.84 -4.65 -14.88
CA ASN A 426 5.32 -3.92 -16.06
C ASN A 426 4.27 -3.96 -17.20
N SER A 427 3.08 -3.40 -16.93
CA SER A 427 1.93 -3.42 -17.84
C SER A 427 2.12 -2.54 -19.07
N GLY A 428 3.01 -1.54 -18.99
CA GLY A 428 3.42 -0.70 -20.13
C GLY A 428 4.38 -1.39 -21.09
N LEU A 429 4.83 -2.61 -20.80
CA LEU A 429 5.77 -3.39 -21.60
C LEU A 429 7.13 -2.69 -21.82
N TYR A 430 7.57 -1.93 -20.79
CA TYR A 430 8.86 -1.28 -20.81
C TYR A 430 10.00 -2.31 -20.87
N GLN A 431 11.00 -2.04 -21.68
CA GLN A 431 12.19 -2.87 -21.86
C GLN A 431 13.42 -1.97 -22.08
N ASN A 432 14.46 -2.18 -21.27
CA ASN A 432 15.74 -1.48 -21.40
C ASN A 432 16.85 -2.37 -20.80
N GLU A 433 17.74 -2.90 -21.64
CA GLU A 433 18.82 -3.82 -21.21
C GLU A 433 19.76 -3.21 -20.16
N GLU A 434 20.00 -1.90 -20.19
CA GLU A 434 20.86 -1.22 -19.21
C GLU A 434 20.19 -1.14 -17.85
N VAL A 435 18.87 -0.87 -17.83
CA VAL A 435 18.05 -0.90 -16.62
C VAL A 435 17.98 -2.31 -16.04
N ASP A 436 17.73 -3.32 -16.87
CA ASP A 436 17.72 -4.72 -16.46
C ASP A 436 19.04 -5.11 -15.80
N HIS A 437 20.16 -4.76 -16.44
CA HIS A 437 21.49 -5.05 -15.91
C HIS A 437 21.76 -4.40 -14.56
N LEU A 438 21.38 -3.12 -14.36
CA LEU A 438 21.54 -2.43 -13.08
C LEU A 438 20.67 -3.06 -11.98
N ILE A 439 19.42 -3.43 -12.30
CA ILE A 439 18.51 -4.11 -11.37
C ILE A 439 19.09 -5.46 -10.98
N ASP A 440 19.58 -6.26 -11.93
CA ASP A 440 20.20 -7.55 -11.63
C ASP A 440 21.45 -7.42 -10.77
N GLN A 441 22.30 -6.45 -11.06
CA GLN A 441 23.47 -6.16 -10.22
C GLN A 441 23.07 -5.77 -8.81
N ALA A 442 22.01 -4.95 -8.64
CA ALA A 442 21.51 -4.54 -7.35
C ALA A 442 20.99 -5.73 -6.53
N ILE A 443 20.25 -6.64 -7.16
CA ILE A 443 19.74 -7.87 -6.54
C ILE A 443 20.88 -8.81 -6.12
N HIS A 444 21.92 -8.91 -6.95
CA HIS A 444 23.06 -9.79 -6.72
C HIS A 444 24.19 -9.15 -5.89
N ALA A 445 24.00 -7.94 -5.38
CA ALA A 445 24.99 -7.22 -4.58
C ALA A 445 25.42 -8.01 -3.32
N SER A 446 26.62 -7.71 -2.80
CA SER A 446 27.15 -8.39 -1.61
C SER A 446 26.58 -7.85 -0.30
N SER A 447 26.02 -6.64 -0.34
CA SER A 447 25.39 -6.00 0.80
C SER A 447 24.30 -5.03 0.33
N TRP A 448 23.41 -4.69 1.24
CA TRP A 448 22.41 -3.67 1.02
C TRP A 448 23.03 -2.32 0.62
N GLN A 449 24.13 -1.93 1.27
CA GLN A 449 24.85 -0.68 0.96
C GLN A 449 25.40 -0.65 -0.46
N GLU A 450 25.90 -1.77 -0.97
CA GLU A 450 26.37 -1.89 -2.35
C GLU A 450 25.22 -1.88 -3.35
N SER A 451 24.03 -2.37 -3.00
CA SER A 451 22.86 -2.39 -3.88
C SER A 451 22.24 -1.01 -4.07
N LEU A 452 22.27 -0.13 -3.05
CA LEU A 452 21.58 1.16 -3.07
C LEU A 452 21.92 2.04 -4.29
N PRO A 453 23.21 2.31 -4.62
CA PRO A 453 23.53 3.16 -5.78
C PRO A 453 23.07 2.55 -7.12
N LEU A 454 22.97 1.23 -7.23
CA LEU A 454 22.50 0.54 -8.43
C LEU A 454 20.99 0.73 -8.62
N TRP A 455 20.20 0.61 -7.55
CA TRP A 455 18.78 0.96 -7.55
C TRP A 455 18.54 2.42 -7.94
N GLN A 456 19.34 3.33 -7.41
CA GLN A 456 19.24 4.76 -7.68
C GLN A 456 19.59 5.08 -9.14
N GLU A 457 20.63 4.46 -9.69
CA GLU A 457 21.05 4.68 -11.08
C GLU A 457 20.04 4.09 -12.07
N SER A 458 19.47 2.90 -11.80
CA SER A 458 18.40 2.34 -12.65
C SER A 458 17.21 3.29 -12.76
N GLN A 459 16.83 3.96 -11.68
CA GLN A 459 15.72 4.91 -11.70
C GLN A 459 15.99 6.17 -12.51
N LYS A 460 17.24 6.65 -12.59
CA LYS A 460 17.59 7.77 -13.47
C LYS A 460 17.43 7.43 -14.95
N LEU A 461 17.75 6.18 -15.35
CA LEU A 461 17.51 5.73 -16.71
C LEU A 461 16.01 5.57 -16.99
N ILE A 462 15.27 4.98 -16.06
CA ILE A 462 13.81 4.84 -16.13
C ILE A 462 13.14 6.20 -16.29
N GLU A 463 13.56 7.19 -15.51
CA GLU A 463 13.07 8.57 -15.61
C GLU A 463 13.30 9.18 -16.99
N LYS A 464 14.48 8.98 -17.59
CA LYS A 464 14.80 9.47 -18.93
C LYS A 464 13.88 8.89 -20.00
N ASP A 465 13.49 7.62 -19.86
CA ASP A 465 12.62 6.92 -20.80
C ASP A 465 11.13 7.20 -20.58
N LEU A 466 10.77 7.72 -19.39
CA LEU A 466 9.39 8.07 -19.00
C LEU A 466 8.35 6.95 -19.29
N PRO A 467 8.54 5.70 -18.83
CA PRO A 467 7.50 4.68 -18.94
C PRO A 467 6.29 5.00 -18.05
N TRP A 468 6.48 5.88 -17.08
CA TRP A 468 5.45 6.42 -16.19
C TRP A 468 5.50 7.95 -16.16
N THR A 469 4.33 8.58 -16.08
CA THR A 469 4.19 9.95 -15.57
C THR A 469 3.69 9.86 -14.13
N TRP A 470 4.59 10.06 -13.18
CA TRP A 470 4.26 10.09 -11.75
C TRP A 470 3.50 11.36 -11.40
N LEU A 471 2.53 11.25 -10.52
CA LEU A 471 1.65 12.35 -10.11
C LEU A 471 1.89 12.73 -8.66
N VAL A 472 1.49 11.85 -7.76
CA VAL A 472 1.51 12.11 -6.31
C VAL A 472 1.78 10.82 -5.52
N ASN A 473 2.36 10.99 -4.33
CA ASN A 473 2.28 10.04 -3.22
C ASN A 473 1.18 10.53 -2.27
N LEU A 474 0.19 9.69 -2.00
CA LEU A 474 -0.96 10.04 -1.17
C LEU A 474 -0.60 9.97 0.33
N ASP A 475 -1.08 10.90 1.12
CA ASP A 475 -1.19 10.66 2.55
C ASP A 475 -2.37 9.73 2.82
N HIS A 476 -2.19 8.77 3.71
CA HIS A 476 -3.31 7.98 4.21
C HIS A 476 -4.00 8.71 5.35
N LEU A 477 -5.28 9.00 5.14
CA LEU A 477 -6.07 9.75 6.11
C LEU A 477 -6.94 8.83 6.95
N TYR A 478 -6.93 9.10 8.25
CA TYR A 478 -7.77 8.39 9.21
C TYR A 478 -8.50 9.38 10.10
N ALA A 479 -9.78 9.14 10.31
CA ALA A 479 -10.54 9.82 11.33
C ALA A 479 -10.67 8.96 12.57
N THR A 480 -10.35 9.50 13.74
CA THR A 480 -10.55 8.82 15.02
C THR A 480 -11.47 9.62 15.95
N ASN A 481 -12.15 8.91 16.86
CA ASN A 481 -12.66 9.56 18.07
C ASN A 481 -11.50 10.31 18.75
N LYS A 482 -11.74 11.51 19.26
CA LYS A 482 -10.69 12.34 19.89
C LYS A 482 -9.95 11.64 21.04
N CYS A 483 -10.58 10.66 21.67
CA CYS A 483 -9.99 9.89 22.76
C CYS A 483 -9.07 8.75 22.29
N LEU A 484 -9.09 8.39 21.02
CA LEU A 484 -8.23 7.35 20.48
C LEU A 484 -6.93 7.97 19.94
N ASP A 485 -5.83 7.66 20.62
CA ASP A 485 -4.48 8.02 20.19
C ASP A 485 -3.81 6.82 19.52
N LEU A 486 -3.31 7.01 18.30
CA LEU A 486 -2.68 5.96 17.49
C LEU A 486 -1.16 5.82 17.75
N GLY A 487 -0.62 6.58 18.70
CA GLY A 487 0.82 6.59 18.99
C GLY A 487 1.63 7.21 17.85
N SER A 488 2.63 6.48 17.36
CA SER A 488 3.52 6.91 16.28
C SER A 488 3.42 5.96 15.08
N PRO A 489 2.41 6.13 14.20
CA PRO A 489 2.28 5.31 13.00
C PRO A 489 3.53 5.40 12.12
N LEU A 490 3.83 4.30 11.43
CA LEU A 490 4.91 4.25 10.44
C LEU A 490 4.47 4.90 9.13
N THR A 491 5.44 5.30 8.28
CA THR A 491 5.15 5.58 6.87
C THR A 491 4.53 4.32 6.26
N GLU A 492 3.41 4.47 5.55
CA GLU A 492 2.64 3.33 5.09
C GLU A 492 2.97 2.95 3.63
N PRO A 493 2.99 1.65 3.30
CA PRO A 493 2.98 1.19 1.91
C PRO A 493 1.56 1.29 1.34
N HIS A 494 1.43 1.08 0.02
CA HIS A 494 0.13 0.90 -0.61
C HIS A 494 -0.58 -0.32 -0.01
N ALA A 495 -1.69 -0.15 0.66
CA ALA A 495 -2.55 -1.25 1.15
C ALA A 495 -3.87 -0.75 1.76
N HIS A 496 -4.36 0.40 1.33
CA HIS A 496 -5.72 0.87 1.64
C HIS A 496 -6.08 0.87 3.14
N GLY A 497 -5.12 1.25 4.01
CA GLY A 497 -5.35 1.45 5.45
C GLY A 497 -5.01 0.26 6.36
N TRP A 498 -4.74 -0.94 5.82
CA TRP A 498 -4.30 -2.08 6.63
C TRP A 498 -2.95 -1.88 7.34
N PRO A 499 -1.95 -1.18 6.77
CA PRO A 499 -0.67 -0.96 7.44
C PRO A 499 -0.75 -0.18 8.75
N LEU A 500 -1.79 0.60 8.97
CA LEU A 500 -1.98 1.37 10.21
C LEU A 500 -1.91 0.49 11.47
N VAL A 501 -2.33 -0.78 11.37
CA VAL A 501 -2.30 -1.70 12.52
C VAL A 501 -0.91 -2.19 12.89
N SER A 502 0.13 -1.83 12.13
CA SER A 502 1.51 -2.25 12.41
C SER A 502 2.01 -1.80 13.78
N ASN A 503 1.49 -0.68 14.29
CA ASN A 503 1.80 -0.17 15.64
C ASN A 503 0.64 -0.31 16.64
N ILE A 504 -0.32 -1.21 16.41
CA ILE A 504 -1.56 -1.32 17.22
C ILE A 504 -1.30 -1.51 18.72
N ALA A 505 -0.13 -2.01 19.11
CA ALA A 505 0.29 -2.11 20.50
C ALA A 505 0.61 -0.76 21.16
N GLU A 506 0.68 0.33 20.39
CA GLU A 506 0.86 1.70 20.88
C GLU A 506 -0.46 2.45 21.04
N TRP A 507 -1.53 1.95 20.42
CA TRP A 507 -2.83 2.59 20.49
C TRP A 507 -3.36 2.62 21.92
N ARG A 508 -3.94 3.74 22.31
CA ARG A 508 -4.45 3.93 23.67
C ARG A 508 -5.65 4.88 23.68
N TRP A 509 -6.48 4.73 24.70
CA TRP A 509 -7.56 5.65 25.01
C TRP A 509 -7.05 6.71 25.97
N VAL A 510 -7.09 7.99 25.57
CA VAL A 510 -6.50 9.09 26.35
C VAL A 510 -7.52 9.92 27.13
N CYS A 511 -8.82 9.72 26.92
CA CYS A 511 -9.86 10.33 27.74
C CYS A 511 -10.05 9.52 29.04
N GLN A 512 -10.21 10.26 30.13
CA GLN A 512 -10.54 9.72 31.46
C GLN A 512 -12.03 9.67 31.69
#